data_55db30385896dcbb51cabeaca2b9f9b0
#
_entry.id   55db30385896dcbb51cabeaca2b9f9b0
#
_cell.length_a   1.000
_cell.length_b   1.000
_cell.length_c   1.000
_cell.angle_alpha   90.00
_cell.angle_beta   90.00
_cell.angle_gamma   90.00
#
_symmetry.space_group_name_H-M   'P 1'
#
loop_
_entity.id
_entity.type
_entity.pdbx_description
1 polymer ?
#
loop_
_entity_poly.entity_id
_entity_poly.type
_entity_poly.pdbx_seq_one_letter_code
_entity_poly.pdbx_strand_id
1 'polypeptide(L)'
;RRQRQMCIRDSVEPDYEAKRKFFVDFIAKEQPDVFALQEVNQTASAPAMPIPLVDYCPCSGNGILLKEDNHAAAVAQMLKEEGVHYYWSWLPAKIGYDKYDEGMAIFSRMPITATENLLLSRTDDYHYWKTRRALGICAGDVWYYAVHMGWWKDEEEPFLDQWEKMSHAAAGKQMAFLLGDFNSEAAVRGEGYDLIARDGWQDTYCLAQHKDDGYTVVQAIDGWRDTPDAAEKKRIDQIWCSKVIPVKSSRVVFRGTQEPQVSDHAGILIEL
;
A
#
# COMPACT_ATOMS: atom_id res chain seq x y z
N ARG A 1 -5.72 -18.05 0.90
CA ARG A 1 -4.75 -16.97 0.72
C ARG A 1 -5.41 -15.63 1.07
N ARG A 2 -4.79 -14.86 1.95
CA ARG A 2 -5.32 -13.57 2.42
C ARG A 2 -4.37 -12.45 2.03
N GLN A 3 -4.87 -11.42 1.38
CA GLN A 3 -4.10 -10.25 0.96
C GLN A 3 -4.66 -8.98 1.58
N ARG A 4 -3.81 -8.01 1.84
CA ARG A 4 -4.19 -6.83 2.57
C ARG A 4 -3.42 -5.59 2.16
N GLN A 5 -4.10 -4.45 2.30
CA GLN A 5 -3.56 -3.12 2.17
C GLN A 5 -3.86 -2.28 3.40
N MET A 6 -2.95 -1.41 3.76
CA MET A 6 -3.16 -0.40 4.79
C MET A 6 -2.21 0.78 4.65
N CYS A 7 -2.74 1.99 4.89
CA CYS A 7 -1.95 3.18 5.13
C CYS A 7 -1.80 3.38 6.63
N ILE A 8 -0.56 3.55 7.10
CA ILE A 8 -0.28 3.98 8.46
C ILE A 8 0.66 5.17 8.37
N ARG A 9 0.20 6.31 8.85
CA ARG A 9 1.06 7.44 9.17
C ARG A 9 1.80 7.13 10.46
N ASP A 10 3.10 7.35 10.43
CA ASP A 10 3.96 7.07 11.56
C ASP A 10 4.01 8.22 12.59
N SER A 11 5.04 8.32 13.35
CA SER A 11 5.37 9.13 14.52
C SER A 11 4.73 10.53 14.69
N VAL A 12 4.00 11.06 13.70
CA VAL A 12 3.22 12.31 13.80
C VAL A 12 1.82 12.05 14.36
N GLU A 13 1.36 10.80 14.26
CA GLU A 13 0.05 10.38 14.74
C GLU A 13 0.05 10.26 16.27
N PRO A 14 -0.96 10.83 16.96
CA PRO A 14 -1.17 10.53 18.37
C PRO A 14 -1.30 9.02 18.59
N ASP A 15 -0.70 8.52 19.66
CA ASP A 15 -0.75 7.10 20.03
C ASP A 15 -0.14 6.12 18.99
N TYR A 16 0.87 6.56 18.23
CA TYR A 16 1.54 5.76 17.21
C TYR A 16 1.94 4.36 17.70
N GLU A 17 2.54 4.24 18.88
CA GLU A 17 2.96 2.94 19.42
C GLU A 17 1.76 2.01 19.69
N ALA A 18 0.67 2.55 20.24
CA ALA A 18 -0.56 1.79 20.47
C ALA A 18 -1.21 1.35 19.14
N LYS A 19 -1.28 2.23 18.17
CA LYS A 19 -1.81 1.93 16.83
C LYS A 19 -0.98 0.86 16.13
N ARG A 20 0.34 0.96 16.20
CA ARG A 20 1.24 -0.05 15.64
C ARG A 20 1.04 -1.40 16.32
N LYS A 21 0.89 -1.43 17.65
CA LYS A 21 0.62 -2.67 18.38
C LYS A 21 -0.71 -3.30 17.96
N PHE A 22 -1.79 -2.54 17.85
CA PHE A 22 -3.08 -3.05 17.36
C PHE A 22 -2.95 -3.65 15.96
N PHE A 23 -2.19 -2.99 15.10
CA PHE A 23 -1.92 -3.49 13.76
C PHE A 23 -1.16 -4.82 13.78
N VAL A 24 -0.07 -4.88 14.52
CA VAL A 24 0.76 -6.10 14.64
C VAL A 24 -0.05 -7.24 15.24
N ASP A 25 -0.82 -7.01 16.29
CA ASP A 25 -1.68 -8.02 16.91
C ASP A 25 -2.70 -8.58 15.90
N PHE A 26 -3.28 -7.72 15.07
CA PHE A 26 -4.20 -8.13 14.02
C PHE A 26 -3.49 -8.99 12.95
N ILE A 27 -2.34 -8.57 12.48
CA ILE A 27 -1.56 -9.36 11.50
C ILE A 27 -1.13 -10.71 12.09
N ALA A 28 -0.69 -10.74 13.34
CA ALA A 28 -0.31 -11.97 14.01
C ALA A 28 -1.49 -12.95 14.15
N LYS A 29 -2.70 -12.44 14.35
CA LYS A 29 -3.93 -13.22 14.42
C LYS A 29 -4.39 -13.71 13.04
N GLU A 30 -4.52 -12.82 12.09
CA GLU A 30 -5.08 -13.11 10.76
C GLU A 30 -4.06 -13.78 9.82
N GLN A 31 -2.79 -13.52 10.00
CA GLN A 31 -1.68 -14.04 9.22
C GLN A 31 -1.93 -14.01 7.69
N PRO A 32 -2.19 -12.84 7.10
CA PRO A 32 -2.35 -12.75 5.65
C PRO A 32 -1.08 -13.25 4.96
N ASP A 33 -1.22 -13.93 3.82
CA ASP A 33 -0.05 -14.42 3.07
C ASP A 33 0.82 -13.27 2.54
N VAL A 34 0.17 -12.18 2.11
CA VAL A 34 0.83 -10.96 1.66
C VAL A 34 0.05 -9.74 2.16
N PHE A 35 0.74 -8.71 2.60
CA PHE A 35 0.13 -7.41 2.86
C PHE A 35 1.05 -6.26 2.43
N ALA A 36 0.42 -5.18 1.99
CA ALA A 36 1.10 -3.98 1.55
C ALA A 36 0.71 -2.78 2.43
N LEU A 37 1.66 -1.88 2.64
CA LEU A 37 1.51 -0.65 3.39
C LEU A 37 1.93 0.54 2.52
N GLN A 38 1.18 1.63 2.61
CA GLN A 38 1.52 2.93 2.03
C GLN A 38 1.89 3.91 3.15
N GLU A 39 2.55 5.02 2.76
CA GLU A 39 3.01 6.06 3.69
C GLU A 39 3.87 5.47 4.83
N VAL A 40 4.76 4.56 4.47
CA VAL A 40 5.67 3.89 5.40
C VAL A 40 6.93 4.73 5.54
N ASN A 41 7.06 5.39 6.66
CA ASN A 41 8.05 6.43 6.90
C ASN A 41 9.21 5.96 7.77
N GLN A 42 10.29 6.68 7.64
CA GLN A 42 11.39 6.76 8.60
C GLN A 42 11.87 8.21 8.66
N THR A 43 12.47 8.63 9.76
CA THR A 43 13.08 9.96 9.83
C THR A 43 14.36 10.00 8.99
N ALA A 44 14.42 10.90 8.02
CA ALA A 44 15.53 10.98 7.07
C ALA A 44 16.89 11.20 7.75
N SER A 45 16.89 11.95 8.87
CA SER A 45 18.09 12.25 9.66
C SER A 45 18.40 11.23 10.77
N ALA A 46 17.58 10.19 10.95
CA ALA A 46 17.84 9.16 11.94
C ALA A 46 19.07 8.32 11.59
N PRO A 47 19.72 7.69 12.57
CA PRO A 47 20.84 6.77 12.33
C PRO A 47 20.43 5.61 11.41
N ALA A 48 21.36 5.20 10.56
CA ALA A 48 21.17 4.01 9.72
C ALA A 48 21.13 2.74 10.57
N MET A 49 20.22 1.82 10.21
CA MET A 49 20.20 0.50 10.82
C MET A 49 21.42 -0.32 10.44
N PRO A 50 21.94 -1.16 11.35
CA PRO A 50 22.89 -2.20 10.97
C PRO A 50 22.24 -3.19 9.99
N ILE A 51 22.93 -3.50 8.91
CA ILE A 51 22.52 -4.52 7.93
C ILE A 51 23.46 -5.73 8.06
N PRO A 52 22.99 -6.97 7.84
CA PRO A 52 21.68 -7.36 7.29
C PRO A 52 20.62 -7.60 8.37
N LEU A 53 19.41 -7.10 8.11
CA LEU A 53 18.23 -7.58 8.82
C LEU A 53 17.80 -8.90 8.18
N VAL A 54 17.58 -9.91 9.01
CA VAL A 54 17.04 -11.19 8.56
C VAL A 54 15.66 -10.93 7.93
N ASP A 55 15.41 -11.57 6.77
CA ASP A 55 14.14 -11.50 6.06
C ASP A 55 13.84 -10.19 5.32
N TYR A 56 14.70 -9.20 5.44
CA TYR A 56 14.62 -7.99 4.61
C TYR A 56 15.20 -8.25 3.22
N CYS A 57 14.40 -7.99 2.19
CA CYS A 57 14.81 -8.07 0.79
C CYS A 57 14.95 -6.64 0.24
N PRO A 58 16.17 -6.12 0.06
CA PRO A 58 16.35 -4.78 -0.46
C PRO A 58 15.78 -4.62 -1.86
N CYS A 59 15.07 -3.50 -2.10
CA CYS A 59 14.69 -3.07 -3.43
C CYS A 59 15.75 -2.13 -3.97
N SER A 60 16.36 -2.47 -5.10
CA SER A 60 17.45 -1.72 -5.68
C SER A 60 17.01 -0.37 -6.26
N GLY A 61 17.93 0.60 -6.30
CA GLY A 61 17.82 1.79 -7.13
C GLY A 61 17.53 3.11 -6.44
N ASN A 62 17.39 3.17 -5.11
CA ASN A 62 17.15 4.45 -4.43
C ASN A 62 18.33 4.99 -3.61
N GLY A 63 19.29 4.16 -3.22
CA GLY A 63 20.44 4.56 -2.41
C GLY A 63 20.12 5.02 -0.98
N ILE A 64 18.84 4.98 -0.57
CA ILE A 64 18.41 5.39 0.76
C ILE A 64 18.54 4.20 1.71
N LEU A 65 19.31 4.38 2.77
CA LEU A 65 19.52 3.34 3.79
C LEU A 65 18.30 3.25 4.72
N LEU A 66 18.03 2.04 5.22
CA LEU A 66 17.09 1.86 6.33
C LEU A 66 17.59 2.59 7.57
N LYS A 67 16.68 3.26 8.26
CA LYS A 67 16.95 3.97 9.51
C LYS A 67 16.37 3.22 10.71
N GLU A 68 16.91 3.50 11.88
CA GLU A 68 16.51 2.82 13.12
C GLU A 68 15.01 2.92 13.46
N ASP A 69 14.36 4.00 13.04
CA ASP A 69 12.93 4.24 13.24
C ASP A 69 12.05 3.87 12.04
N ASN A 70 12.56 3.09 11.09
CA ASN A 70 11.77 2.64 9.94
C ASN A 70 10.53 1.85 10.40
N HIS A 71 9.35 2.29 9.98
CA HIS A 71 8.09 1.69 10.41
C HIS A 71 7.95 0.22 9.97
N ALA A 72 8.33 -0.10 8.75
CA ALA A 72 8.27 -1.49 8.26
C ALA A 72 9.23 -2.41 9.03
N ALA A 73 10.44 -1.94 9.32
CA ALA A 73 11.40 -2.69 10.14
C ALA A 73 10.86 -2.94 11.55
N ALA A 74 10.22 -1.95 12.16
CA ALA A 74 9.59 -2.10 13.47
C ALA A 74 8.44 -3.12 13.44
N VAL A 75 7.59 -3.09 12.42
CA VAL A 75 6.49 -4.06 12.24
C VAL A 75 7.05 -5.46 12.06
N ALA A 76 8.08 -5.64 11.22
CA ALA A 76 8.72 -6.94 11.00
C ALA A 76 9.31 -7.51 12.29
N GLN A 77 9.99 -6.69 13.09
CA GLN A 77 10.57 -7.11 14.37
C GLN A 77 9.49 -7.51 15.38
N MET A 78 8.42 -6.71 15.51
CA MET A 78 7.33 -7.03 16.43
C MET A 78 6.59 -8.31 16.03
N LEU A 79 6.37 -8.54 14.73
CA LEU A 79 5.78 -9.80 14.23
C LEU A 79 6.67 -10.99 14.55
N LYS A 80 7.97 -10.86 14.40
CA LYS A 80 8.93 -11.91 14.74
C LYS A 80 8.89 -12.24 16.23
N GLU A 81 8.78 -11.25 17.10
CA GLU A 81 8.63 -11.43 18.55
C GLU A 81 7.34 -12.17 18.91
N GLU A 82 6.28 -12.00 18.12
CA GLU A 82 5.01 -12.74 18.21
C GLU A 82 5.08 -14.15 17.59
N GLY A 83 6.25 -14.56 17.10
CA GLY A 83 6.44 -15.86 16.44
C GLY A 83 5.90 -15.92 15.01
N VAL A 84 5.61 -14.80 14.38
CA VAL A 84 5.09 -14.71 13.02
C VAL A 84 6.18 -14.21 12.08
N HIS A 85 6.47 -15.00 11.06
CA HIS A 85 7.57 -14.76 10.16
C HIS A 85 7.11 -14.20 8.83
N TYR A 86 7.67 -13.04 8.44
CA TYR A 86 7.48 -12.41 7.13
C TYR A 86 8.80 -12.02 6.50
N TYR A 87 8.93 -12.28 5.20
CA TYR A 87 9.90 -11.60 4.34
C TYR A 87 9.31 -10.26 3.95
N TRP A 88 10.14 -9.23 3.80
CA TRP A 88 9.62 -7.91 3.51
C TRP A 88 10.58 -7.06 2.70
N SER A 89 10.04 -6.08 2.00
CA SER A 89 10.78 -5.07 1.26
C SER A 89 10.16 -3.69 1.52
N TRP A 90 10.96 -2.66 1.39
CA TRP A 90 10.55 -1.27 1.55
C TRP A 90 11.19 -0.42 0.45
N LEU A 91 10.44 0.55 -0.09
CA LEU A 91 10.88 1.47 -1.13
C LEU A 91 10.42 2.88 -0.79
N PRO A 92 11.34 3.84 -0.51
CA PRO A 92 10.98 5.24 -0.39
C PRO A 92 10.71 5.85 -1.76
N ALA A 93 9.70 6.70 -1.83
CA ALA A 93 9.31 7.42 -3.05
C ALA A 93 9.74 8.88 -3.03
N LYS A 94 9.70 9.52 -1.86
CA LYS A 94 9.91 10.97 -1.70
C LYS A 94 10.20 11.36 -0.26
N ILE A 95 10.59 12.63 -0.06
CA ILE A 95 10.58 13.27 1.26
C ILE A 95 9.14 13.72 1.58
N GLY A 96 8.61 13.22 2.69
CA GLY A 96 7.32 13.63 3.25
C GLY A 96 7.52 14.64 4.38
N TYR A 97 6.73 15.71 4.41
CA TYR A 97 6.75 16.75 5.45
C TYR A 97 8.15 17.33 5.72
N ASP A 98 9.01 17.41 4.71
CA ASP A 98 10.41 17.87 4.80
C ASP A 98 11.27 17.12 5.85
N LYS A 99 10.81 15.98 6.33
CA LYS A 99 11.41 15.26 7.45
C LYS A 99 11.58 13.77 7.22
N TYR A 100 10.66 13.14 6.51
CA TYR A 100 10.59 11.68 6.41
C TYR A 100 10.98 11.18 5.03
N ASP A 101 11.71 10.07 4.98
CA ASP A 101 11.71 9.21 3.80
C ASP A 101 10.37 8.46 3.79
N GLU A 102 9.46 8.88 2.91
CA GLU A 102 8.13 8.30 2.78
C GLU A 102 8.11 7.26 1.66
N GLY A 103 7.65 6.07 1.97
CA GLY A 103 7.63 4.98 1.01
C GLY A 103 6.51 3.99 1.21
N MET A 104 6.73 2.80 0.68
CA MET A 104 5.82 1.67 0.73
C MET A 104 6.55 0.43 1.19
N ALA A 105 5.81 -0.52 1.75
CA ALA A 105 6.34 -1.82 2.12
C ALA A 105 5.40 -2.94 1.70
N ILE A 106 5.98 -4.09 1.40
CA ILE A 106 5.24 -5.34 1.19
C ILE A 106 5.86 -6.43 2.06
N PHE A 107 5.00 -7.21 2.70
CA PHE A 107 5.35 -8.34 3.54
C PHE A 107 4.77 -9.62 2.93
N SER A 108 5.55 -10.68 2.90
CA SER A 108 5.14 -11.99 2.38
C SER A 108 5.56 -13.11 3.31
N ARG A 109 4.67 -14.07 3.53
CA ARG A 109 5.02 -15.31 4.25
C ARG A 109 5.90 -16.24 3.41
N MET A 110 5.88 -16.07 2.10
CA MET A 110 6.76 -16.78 1.17
C MET A 110 8.01 -15.96 0.88
N PRO A 111 9.15 -16.62 0.58
CA PRO A 111 10.36 -15.91 0.18
C PRO A 111 10.12 -14.98 -1.01
N ILE A 112 10.72 -13.79 -0.95
CA ILE A 112 10.73 -12.83 -2.04
C ILE A 112 11.88 -13.21 -2.98
N THR A 113 11.56 -13.52 -4.23
CA THR A 113 12.54 -13.98 -5.24
C THR A 113 13.01 -12.86 -6.17
N ALA A 114 12.24 -11.77 -6.26
CA ALA A 114 12.59 -10.59 -7.06
C ALA A 114 11.86 -9.36 -6.55
N THR A 115 12.43 -8.19 -6.82
CA THR A 115 11.83 -6.88 -6.51
C THR A 115 11.87 -5.98 -7.73
N GLU A 116 10.94 -5.03 -7.81
CA GLU A 116 10.92 -3.96 -8.79
C GLU A 116 10.69 -2.61 -8.13
N ASN A 117 11.46 -1.61 -8.57
CA ASN A 117 11.31 -0.21 -8.25
C ASN A 117 10.81 0.52 -9.49
N LEU A 118 9.56 0.93 -9.50
CA LEU A 118 8.93 1.58 -10.65
C LEU A 118 8.69 3.06 -10.38
N LEU A 119 9.23 3.94 -11.21
CA LEU A 119 8.84 5.34 -11.22
C LEU A 119 7.51 5.47 -11.96
N LEU A 120 6.46 5.95 -11.27
CA LEU A 120 5.14 6.16 -11.85
C LEU A 120 4.91 7.61 -12.25
N SER A 121 5.41 8.58 -11.47
CA SER A 121 5.31 10.00 -11.78
C SER A 121 6.20 10.40 -12.97
N ARG A 122 5.91 11.55 -13.57
CA ARG A 122 6.77 12.16 -14.60
C ARG A 122 8.10 12.57 -14.00
N THR A 123 8.05 13.21 -12.81
CA THR A 123 9.24 13.61 -12.05
C THR A 123 9.79 12.45 -11.25
N ASP A 124 11.10 12.41 -11.10
CA ASP A 124 11.84 11.55 -10.17
C ASP A 124 12.47 12.35 -9.00
N ASP A 125 12.13 13.63 -8.89
CA ASP A 125 12.62 14.49 -7.82
C ASP A 125 12.16 13.99 -6.45
N TYR A 126 13.10 13.48 -5.68
CA TYR A 126 12.85 12.92 -4.35
C TYR A 126 12.29 13.95 -3.34
N HIS A 127 12.54 15.23 -3.57
CA HIS A 127 12.06 16.34 -2.74
C HIS A 127 10.71 16.92 -3.20
N TYR A 128 10.13 16.36 -4.29
CA TYR A 128 8.84 16.81 -4.78
C TYR A 128 7.71 15.93 -4.27
N TRP A 129 6.75 16.51 -3.58
CA TRP A 129 5.69 15.80 -2.87
C TRP A 129 4.75 14.97 -3.76
N LYS A 130 4.67 15.27 -5.07
CA LYS A 130 3.87 14.50 -6.03
C LYS A 130 4.64 13.33 -6.66
N THR A 131 5.89 13.11 -6.31
CA THR A 131 6.65 11.97 -6.82
C THR A 131 6.01 10.65 -6.35
N ARG A 132 5.78 9.74 -7.28
CA ARG A 132 5.13 8.45 -7.05
C ARG A 132 5.98 7.31 -7.59
N ARG A 133 6.05 6.24 -6.80
CA ARG A 133 6.67 4.97 -7.18
C ARG A 133 5.74 3.82 -6.84
N ALA A 134 6.02 2.65 -7.41
CA ALA A 134 5.44 1.38 -6.99
C ALA A 134 6.57 0.44 -6.58
N LEU A 135 6.37 -0.26 -5.48
CA LEU A 135 7.22 -1.36 -5.04
C LEU A 135 6.60 -2.67 -5.52
N GLY A 136 7.32 -3.43 -6.32
CA GLY A 136 6.93 -4.78 -6.71
C GLY A 136 7.76 -5.85 -6.01
N ILE A 137 7.12 -6.93 -5.61
CA ILE A 137 7.79 -8.16 -5.18
C ILE A 137 7.24 -9.36 -5.94
N CYS A 138 8.09 -10.35 -6.19
CA CYS A 138 7.67 -11.66 -6.65
C CYS A 138 7.79 -12.66 -5.49
N ALA A 139 6.69 -13.34 -5.19
CA ALA A 139 6.65 -14.41 -4.20
C ALA A 139 5.72 -15.53 -4.68
N GLY A 140 6.23 -16.77 -4.76
CA GLY A 140 5.48 -17.90 -5.30
C GLY A 140 4.99 -17.69 -6.72
N ASP A 141 5.83 -17.14 -7.60
CA ASP A 141 5.56 -16.84 -9.00
C ASP A 141 4.43 -15.82 -9.27
N VAL A 142 3.99 -15.11 -8.23
CA VAL A 142 3.00 -14.05 -8.29
C VAL A 142 3.66 -12.71 -7.97
N TRP A 143 3.34 -11.68 -8.76
CA TRP A 143 3.80 -10.32 -8.50
C TRP A 143 2.78 -9.55 -7.69
N TYR A 144 3.27 -8.82 -6.71
CA TYR A 144 2.47 -7.96 -5.83
C TYR A 144 3.09 -6.56 -5.87
N TYR A 145 2.27 -5.57 -6.21
CA TYR A 145 2.71 -4.18 -6.28
C TYR A 145 1.99 -3.35 -5.23
N ALA A 146 2.75 -2.70 -4.36
CA ALA A 146 2.23 -1.64 -3.52
C ALA A 146 2.21 -0.34 -4.31
N VAL A 147 1.05 0.30 -4.38
CA VAL A 147 0.85 1.53 -5.15
C VAL A 147 0.24 2.65 -4.29
N HIS A 148 0.62 3.88 -4.59
CA HIS A 148 0.00 5.09 -4.05
C HIS A 148 -0.08 6.08 -5.21
N MET A 149 -1.22 6.08 -5.89
CA MET A 149 -1.44 6.88 -7.09
C MET A 149 -1.75 8.34 -6.77
N GLY A 150 -1.51 9.22 -7.74
CA GLY A 150 -1.99 10.60 -7.72
C GLY A 150 -3.45 10.71 -8.12
N TRP A 151 -3.95 11.95 -8.21
CA TRP A 151 -5.35 12.24 -8.54
C TRP A 151 -5.59 12.27 -10.05
N TRP A 152 -6.81 11.95 -10.44
CA TRP A 152 -7.22 11.91 -11.85
C TRP A 152 -6.98 13.23 -12.58
N LYS A 153 -7.37 14.34 -11.97
CA LYS A 153 -7.32 15.68 -12.57
C LYS A 153 -6.06 16.48 -12.26
N ASP A 154 -5.02 15.83 -11.71
CA ASP A 154 -3.77 16.54 -11.47
C ASP A 154 -3.09 16.88 -12.80
N GLU A 155 -2.77 18.16 -13.00
CA GLU A 155 -2.19 18.64 -14.26
C GLU A 155 -0.70 18.32 -14.40
N GLU A 156 0.01 18.24 -13.29
CA GLU A 156 1.46 17.97 -13.27
C GLU A 156 1.76 16.48 -13.31
N GLU A 157 1.03 15.70 -12.49
CA GLU A 157 1.23 14.26 -12.31
C GLU A 157 -0.12 13.52 -12.45
N PRO A 158 -0.71 13.49 -13.66
CA PRO A 158 -2.03 12.91 -13.86
C PRO A 158 -2.01 11.39 -13.64
N PHE A 159 -3.09 10.88 -13.08
CA PHE A 159 -3.30 9.44 -12.87
C PHE A 159 -3.07 8.61 -14.14
N LEU A 160 -3.51 9.10 -15.29
CA LEU A 160 -3.37 8.40 -16.56
C LEU A 160 -1.93 8.00 -16.86
N ASP A 161 -0.98 8.92 -16.70
CA ASP A 161 0.45 8.65 -16.97
C ASP A 161 1.01 7.62 -16.00
N GLN A 162 0.61 7.70 -14.73
CA GLN A 162 1.03 6.74 -13.71
C GLN A 162 0.48 5.35 -13.99
N TRP A 163 -0.79 5.28 -14.38
CA TRP A 163 -1.42 4.03 -14.75
C TRP A 163 -0.78 3.38 -16.00
N GLU A 164 -0.46 4.15 -17.01
CA GLU A 164 0.24 3.63 -18.21
C GLU A 164 1.57 2.95 -17.85
N LYS A 165 2.36 3.56 -16.98
CA LYS A 165 3.62 2.98 -16.50
C LYS A 165 3.39 1.73 -15.66
N MET A 166 2.41 1.75 -14.74
CA MET A 166 2.10 0.59 -13.89
C MET A 166 1.60 -0.58 -14.71
N SER A 167 0.65 -0.36 -15.61
CA SER A 167 0.07 -1.41 -16.46
C SER A 167 1.11 -1.98 -17.42
N HIS A 168 1.99 -1.16 -17.96
CA HIS A 168 3.09 -1.62 -18.81
C HIS A 168 4.06 -2.55 -18.06
N ALA A 169 4.46 -2.17 -16.86
CA ALA A 169 5.35 -3.00 -16.04
C ALA A 169 4.72 -4.35 -15.66
N ALA A 170 3.42 -4.38 -15.42
CA ALA A 170 2.70 -5.60 -15.05
C ALA A 170 2.28 -6.47 -16.24
N ALA A 171 2.29 -5.96 -17.48
CA ALA A 171 1.74 -6.62 -18.66
C ALA A 171 2.42 -7.97 -18.97
N GLY A 172 3.72 -8.11 -18.68
CA GLY A 172 4.47 -9.34 -18.92
C GLY A 172 4.39 -10.37 -17.77
N LYS A 173 3.67 -10.08 -16.71
CA LYS A 173 3.59 -10.96 -15.55
C LYS A 173 2.47 -12.00 -15.73
N GLN A 174 2.76 -13.24 -15.37
CA GLN A 174 1.75 -14.30 -15.44
C GLN A 174 0.55 -14.04 -14.53
N MET A 175 0.80 -13.53 -13.34
CA MET A 175 -0.21 -13.10 -12.38
C MET A 175 0.32 -11.92 -11.56
N ALA A 176 -0.49 -10.89 -11.42
CA ALA A 176 -0.14 -9.72 -10.64
C ALA A 176 -1.33 -9.20 -9.82
N PHE A 177 -1.01 -8.66 -8.64
CA PHE A 177 -1.92 -7.92 -7.79
C PHE A 177 -1.40 -6.50 -7.60
N LEU A 178 -2.31 -5.53 -7.62
CA LEU A 178 -2.04 -4.15 -7.24
C LEU A 178 -2.79 -3.86 -5.94
N LEU A 179 -2.06 -3.44 -4.92
CA LEU A 179 -2.61 -3.16 -3.59
C LEU A 179 -2.26 -1.72 -3.23
N GLY A 180 -3.26 -0.87 -3.06
CA GLY A 180 -2.87 0.48 -2.71
C GLY A 180 -4.00 1.49 -2.64
N ASP A 181 -3.57 2.71 -2.33
CA ASP A 181 -4.39 3.90 -2.47
C ASP A 181 -4.32 4.37 -3.93
N PHE A 182 -5.45 4.25 -4.61
CA PHE A 182 -5.56 4.67 -6.01
C PHE A 182 -6.00 6.13 -6.16
N ASN A 183 -6.34 6.81 -5.05
CA ASN A 183 -6.87 8.18 -5.10
C ASN A 183 -7.96 8.37 -6.16
N SER A 184 -8.70 7.31 -6.45
CA SER A 184 -9.74 7.25 -7.46
C SER A 184 -10.94 6.49 -6.92
N GLU A 185 -12.05 7.21 -6.69
CA GLU A 185 -13.27 6.65 -6.11
C GLU A 185 -13.91 5.63 -7.06
N ALA A 186 -14.21 4.46 -6.55
CA ALA A 186 -14.78 3.37 -7.34
C ALA A 186 -16.16 3.68 -7.95
N ALA A 187 -16.92 4.57 -7.35
CA ALA A 187 -18.25 4.97 -7.84
C ALA A 187 -18.20 6.05 -8.95
N VAL A 188 -17.07 6.73 -9.13
CA VAL A 188 -16.95 7.79 -10.14
C VAL A 188 -16.65 7.19 -11.51
N ARG A 189 -17.55 7.48 -12.47
CA ARG A 189 -17.42 6.97 -13.84
C ARG A 189 -16.51 7.84 -14.70
N GLY A 190 -15.84 7.18 -15.66
CA GLY A 190 -14.99 7.85 -16.65
C GLY A 190 -13.64 8.33 -16.12
N GLU A 191 -13.25 7.95 -14.92
CA GLU A 191 -11.98 8.29 -14.30
C GLU A 191 -11.10 7.06 -14.03
N GLY A 192 -10.19 7.12 -13.07
CA GLY A 192 -9.16 6.12 -12.85
C GLY A 192 -9.67 4.71 -12.62
N TYR A 193 -10.76 4.54 -11.86
CA TYR A 193 -11.36 3.22 -11.63
C TYR A 193 -11.80 2.56 -12.96
N ASP A 194 -12.51 3.30 -13.79
CA ASP A 194 -12.98 2.78 -15.07
C ASP A 194 -11.82 2.52 -16.04
N LEU A 195 -10.76 3.32 -15.98
CA LEU A 195 -9.57 3.13 -16.79
C LEU A 195 -8.88 1.79 -16.46
N ILE A 196 -8.70 1.48 -15.20
CA ILE A 196 -8.10 0.22 -14.75
C ILE A 196 -8.95 -0.97 -15.19
N ALA A 197 -10.26 -0.91 -14.97
CA ALA A 197 -11.21 -1.97 -15.35
C ALA A 197 -11.24 -2.18 -16.88
N ARG A 198 -11.23 -1.10 -17.65
CA ARG A 198 -11.21 -1.15 -19.12
C ARG A 198 -9.95 -1.84 -19.64
N ASP A 199 -8.83 -1.69 -18.95
CA ASP A 199 -7.55 -2.33 -19.36
C ASP A 199 -7.46 -3.80 -18.93
N GLY A 200 -8.58 -4.38 -18.46
CA GLY A 200 -8.71 -5.82 -18.20
C GLY A 200 -8.41 -6.26 -16.78
N TRP A 201 -8.13 -5.33 -15.87
CA TRP A 201 -7.91 -5.65 -14.47
C TRP A 201 -9.23 -5.91 -13.76
N GLN A 202 -9.18 -6.77 -12.75
CA GLN A 202 -10.34 -7.20 -11.97
C GLN A 202 -10.28 -6.61 -10.56
N ASP A 203 -11.32 -5.89 -10.17
CA ASP A 203 -11.48 -5.42 -8.80
C ASP A 203 -11.89 -6.59 -7.90
N THR A 204 -11.05 -6.98 -6.96
CA THR A 204 -11.32 -8.12 -6.07
C THR A 204 -12.55 -7.91 -5.20
N TYR A 205 -12.90 -6.67 -4.89
CA TYR A 205 -14.16 -6.35 -4.20
C TYR A 205 -15.37 -6.79 -5.04
N CYS A 206 -15.35 -6.51 -6.34
CA CYS A 206 -16.44 -6.91 -7.23
C CYS A 206 -16.53 -8.44 -7.39
N LEU A 207 -15.40 -9.14 -7.39
CA LEU A 207 -15.34 -10.60 -7.50
C LEU A 207 -15.78 -11.32 -6.21
N ALA A 208 -15.71 -10.66 -5.06
CA ALA A 208 -15.96 -11.28 -3.76
C ALA A 208 -17.40 -11.78 -3.63
N GLN A 209 -17.54 -13.04 -3.18
CA GLN A 209 -18.85 -13.66 -2.88
C GLN A 209 -19.50 -13.01 -1.66
N HIS A 210 -18.70 -12.69 -0.65
CA HIS A 210 -19.14 -11.99 0.57
C HIS A 210 -18.36 -10.71 0.73
N LYS A 211 -19.03 -9.60 0.94
CA LYS A 211 -18.39 -8.30 1.07
C LYS A 211 -19.23 -7.36 1.92
N ASP A 212 -18.54 -6.45 2.60
CA ASP A 212 -19.15 -5.32 3.29
C ASP A 212 -19.34 -4.12 2.33
N ASP A 213 -19.51 -2.91 2.87
CA ASP A 213 -19.72 -1.71 2.04
C ASP A 213 -18.45 -1.24 1.29
N GLY A 214 -17.27 -1.72 1.70
CA GLY A 214 -16.00 -1.46 1.04
C GLY A 214 -15.39 -0.06 1.27
N TYR A 215 -16.06 0.82 2.01
CA TYR A 215 -15.57 2.19 2.22
C TYR A 215 -14.35 2.21 3.12
N THR A 216 -13.24 2.73 2.59
CA THR A 216 -11.96 2.84 3.30
C THR A 216 -11.73 4.23 3.89
N VAL A 217 -12.45 5.23 3.40
CA VAL A 217 -12.47 6.59 3.91
C VAL A 217 -13.90 6.96 4.28
N VAL A 218 -14.13 7.30 5.54
CA VAL A 218 -15.47 7.62 6.07
C VAL A 218 -15.53 9.02 6.66
N GLN A 219 -14.44 9.78 6.56
CA GLN A 219 -14.32 11.17 7.04
C GLN A 219 -13.40 11.95 6.10
N ALA A 220 -13.34 13.28 6.27
CA ALA A 220 -12.43 14.11 5.49
C ALA A 220 -10.97 13.76 5.78
N ILE A 221 -10.18 13.53 4.74
CA ILE A 221 -8.75 13.23 4.80
C ILE A 221 -7.94 14.31 4.07
N ASP A 222 -6.64 14.34 4.34
CA ASP A 222 -5.72 15.23 3.62
C ASP A 222 -5.75 14.96 2.12
N GLY A 223 -5.65 16.02 1.31
CA GLY A 223 -5.79 15.95 -0.14
C GLY A 223 -7.22 16.03 -0.66
N TRP A 224 -8.24 15.77 0.21
CA TRP A 224 -9.66 15.84 -0.16
C TRP A 224 -10.45 16.89 0.63
N ARG A 225 -9.84 17.51 1.67
CA ARG A 225 -10.52 18.43 2.60
C ARG A 225 -11.18 19.62 1.93
N ASP A 226 -10.57 20.13 0.87
CA ASP A 226 -11.03 21.30 0.14
C ASP A 226 -11.89 20.95 -1.10
N THR A 227 -12.28 19.69 -1.25
CA THR A 227 -13.14 19.25 -2.35
C THR A 227 -14.61 19.21 -1.93
N PRO A 228 -15.58 19.37 -2.87
CA PRO A 228 -17.00 19.25 -2.57
C PRO A 228 -17.37 17.90 -1.94
N ASP A 229 -16.60 16.84 -2.23
CA ASP A 229 -16.86 15.47 -1.83
C ASP A 229 -16.10 15.07 -0.54
N ALA A 230 -15.47 16.02 0.15
CA ALA A 230 -14.63 15.76 1.32
C ALA A 230 -15.34 14.98 2.45
N ALA A 231 -16.65 15.20 2.62
CA ALA A 231 -17.46 14.55 3.66
C ALA A 231 -18.07 13.21 3.20
N GLU A 232 -17.93 12.82 1.94
CA GLU A 232 -18.50 11.57 1.42
C GLU A 232 -17.61 10.38 1.75
N LYS A 233 -18.25 9.23 1.99
CA LYS A 233 -17.55 7.95 2.11
C LYS A 233 -16.94 7.56 0.77
N LYS A 234 -15.70 7.07 0.79
CA LYS A 234 -14.95 6.71 -0.42
C LYS A 234 -14.35 5.32 -0.35
N ARG A 235 -14.33 4.65 -1.49
CA ARG A 235 -13.59 3.41 -1.70
C ARG A 235 -12.43 3.70 -2.67
N ILE A 236 -11.36 4.27 -2.16
CA ILE A 236 -10.16 4.64 -2.92
C ILE A 236 -8.98 3.69 -2.70
N ASP A 237 -9.00 2.94 -1.61
CA ASP A 237 -8.07 1.84 -1.37
C ASP A 237 -8.65 0.58 -1.98
N GLN A 238 -7.88 -0.07 -2.85
CA GLN A 238 -8.37 -1.15 -3.69
C GLN A 238 -7.32 -2.24 -3.86
N ILE A 239 -7.77 -3.47 -4.10
CA ILE A 239 -6.92 -4.58 -4.51
C ILE A 239 -7.42 -5.06 -5.87
N TRP A 240 -6.56 -4.91 -6.87
CA TRP A 240 -6.82 -5.36 -8.23
C TRP A 240 -5.99 -6.60 -8.56
N CYS A 241 -6.52 -7.48 -9.39
CA CYS A 241 -5.77 -8.60 -9.94
C CYS A 241 -5.83 -8.63 -11.47
N SER A 242 -4.79 -9.17 -12.07
CA SER A 242 -4.64 -9.19 -13.53
C SER A 242 -5.51 -10.23 -14.24
N LYS A 243 -6.17 -11.12 -13.49
CA LYS A 243 -7.02 -12.19 -14.02
C LYS A 243 -8.25 -12.36 -13.12
N VAL A 244 -9.31 -12.89 -13.70
CA VAL A 244 -10.47 -13.35 -12.92
C VAL A 244 -10.06 -14.53 -12.04
N ILE A 245 -10.27 -14.40 -10.75
CA ILE A 245 -9.98 -15.43 -9.75
C ILE A 245 -11.16 -15.56 -8.78
N PRO A 246 -11.34 -16.71 -8.14
CA PRO A 246 -12.29 -16.83 -7.05
C PRO A 246 -11.86 -15.94 -5.87
N VAL A 247 -12.77 -15.11 -5.38
CA VAL A 247 -12.59 -14.32 -4.16
C VAL A 247 -13.73 -14.65 -3.22
N LYS A 248 -13.41 -15.24 -2.09
CA LYS A 248 -14.40 -15.62 -1.08
C LYS A 248 -15.01 -14.41 -0.41
N SER A 249 -14.15 -13.54 0.09
CA SER A 249 -14.60 -12.38 0.83
C SER A 249 -13.69 -11.17 0.63
N SER A 250 -14.29 -9.99 0.78
CA SER A 250 -13.61 -8.71 0.90
C SER A 250 -14.23 -7.94 2.05
N ARG A 251 -13.42 -7.56 3.03
CA ARG A 251 -13.89 -6.76 4.16
C ARG A 251 -12.95 -5.61 4.49
N VAL A 252 -13.52 -4.54 4.97
CA VAL A 252 -12.78 -3.40 5.51
C VAL A 252 -12.34 -3.71 6.94
N VAL A 253 -11.11 -3.36 7.28
CA VAL A 253 -10.50 -3.56 8.59
C VAL A 253 -9.93 -2.25 9.11
N PHE A 254 -9.82 -2.09 10.43
CA PHE A 254 -9.33 -0.85 11.08
C PHE A 254 -10.18 0.39 10.84
N ARG A 255 -11.49 0.22 10.72
CA ARG A 255 -12.44 1.33 10.57
C ARG A 255 -13.00 1.82 11.93
N GLY A 256 -12.56 1.24 13.03
CA GLY A 256 -13.03 1.58 14.38
C GLY A 256 -14.31 0.85 14.80
N THR A 257 -14.77 -0.15 14.04
CA THR A 257 -15.94 -0.98 14.36
C THR A 257 -15.55 -2.31 15.01
N GLN A 258 -14.96 -3.22 14.24
CA GLN A 258 -14.46 -4.50 14.75
C GLN A 258 -13.02 -4.41 15.22
N GLU A 259 -12.18 -3.69 14.49
CA GLU A 259 -10.79 -3.39 14.84
C GLU A 259 -10.64 -1.89 15.14
N PRO A 260 -9.72 -1.51 16.06
CA PRO A 260 -9.41 -0.11 16.31
C PRO A 260 -8.94 0.62 15.06
N GLN A 261 -9.29 1.89 14.92
CA GLN A 261 -8.76 2.74 13.86
C GLN A 261 -7.28 3.01 14.10
N VAL A 262 -6.45 2.75 13.09
CA VAL A 262 -4.99 2.93 13.15
C VAL A 262 -4.49 3.98 12.15
N SER A 263 -5.33 4.45 11.24
CA SER A 263 -5.05 5.46 10.22
C SER A 263 -6.34 6.19 9.83
N ASP A 264 -6.24 7.28 9.10
CA ASP A 264 -7.37 7.96 8.45
C ASP A 264 -7.92 7.16 7.25
N HIS A 265 -7.14 6.23 6.72
CA HIS A 265 -7.63 5.18 5.84
C HIS A 265 -7.84 3.85 6.58
N ALA A 266 -8.90 3.17 6.27
CA ALA A 266 -9.08 1.78 6.68
C ALA A 266 -8.32 0.83 5.74
N GLY A 267 -8.06 -0.39 6.20
CA GLY A 267 -7.46 -1.42 5.38
C GLY A 267 -8.49 -2.30 4.70
N ILE A 268 -8.04 -3.11 3.74
CA ILE A 268 -8.83 -4.14 3.08
C ILE A 268 -8.19 -5.50 3.30
N LEU A 269 -9.00 -6.48 3.65
CA LEU A 269 -8.61 -7.88 3.74
C LEU A 269 -9.47 -8.69 2.78
N ILE A 270 -8.81 -9.39 1.84
CA ILE A 270 -9.48 -10.35 0.96
C ILE A 270 -9.07 -11.78 1.30
N GLU A 271 -10.00 -12.70 1.08
CA GLU A 271 -9.76 -14.14 1.16
C GLU A 271 -10.06 -14.79 -0.19
N LEU A 272 -9.08 -15.54 -0.69
CA LEU A 272 -9.14 -16.26 -1.96
C LEU A 272 -9.53 -17.72 -1.77
#